data_2afd6fe7e0e4db69f48cba3985f6dfbd
#
_entry.id   2afd6fe7e0e4db69f48cba3985f6dfbd
#
_cell.length_a   1.000
_cell.length_b   1.000
_cell.length_c   1.000
_cell.angle_alpha   90.00
_cell.angle_beta   90.00
_cell.angle_gamma   90.00
#
_symmetry.space_group_name_H-M   'P 1'
#
loop_
_entity.id
_entity.type
_entity.pdbx_description
1 polymer ?
#
loop_
_entity_poly.entity_id
_entity_poly.type
_entity_poly.pdbx_seq_one_letter_code
_entity_poly.pdbx_strand_id
1 'polypeptide(L)'
;MLALNPHAGDGGLLGSEEEHIIRPAVNEAYEKGILAFGPFAADGFFASGHYRDYDAVLAMYHDQGLTPFKTLSPDGVNFTACLGCVRTSPDHGVAFDIAGQDKADPQSMRNAIYLATDIVNNRRAWAEWTSNPLPHAERERGGRDLSVKLSLIHI
;
A
#
# COMPACT_ATOMS: atom_id res chain seq x y z
N MET A 1 0.08 -7.35 5.61
CA MET A 1 -1.33 -7.61 5.25
C MET A 1 -2.17 -7.67 6.51
N LEU A 2 -3.32 -6.98 6.55
CA LEU A 2 -4.24 -7.07 7.69
C LEU A 2 -5.11 -8.32 7.57
N ALA A 3 -5.64 -8.78 8.70
CA ALA A 3 -6.62 -9.85 8.75
C ALA A 3 -8.01 -9.37 8.29
N LEU A 4 -8.84 -10.29 7.84
CA LEU A 4 -10.23 -10.00 7.50
C LEU A 4 -11.10 -9.95 8.76
N ASN A 5 -10.91 -10.96 9.63
CA ASN A 5 -11.74 -11.15 10.82
C ASN A 5 -11.12 -10.53 12.07
N PRO A 6 -11.93 -10.18 13.08
CA PRO A 6 -11.42 -9.73 14.37
C PRO A 6 -10.42 -10.74 14.96
N HIS A 7 -9.41 -10.24 15.67
CA HIS A 7 -8.35 -11.06 16.30
C HIS A 7 -7.67 -12.05 15.34
N ALA A 8 -7.61 -11.69 14.03
CA ALA A 8 -7.08 -12.57 12.98
C ALA A 8 -7.75 -13.97 12.95
N GLY A 9 -9.08 -14.01 13.17
CA GLY A 9 -9.89 -15.21 13.14
C GLY A 9 -9.91 -16.03 14.44
N ASP A 10 -9.06 -15.70 15.41
CA ASP A 10 -8.95 -16.39 16.71
C ASP A 10 -8.92 -17.94 16.57
N GLY A 11 -7.96 -18.43 15.77
CA GLY A 11 -7.84 -19.88 15.50
C GLY A 11 -9.04 -20.52 14.80
N GLY A 12 -9.80 -19.72 14.04
CA GLY A 12 -10.98 -20.17 13.30
C GLY A 12 -12.32 -19.96 14.04
N LEU A 13 -12.29 -19.45 15.26
CA LEU A 13 -13.51 -19.20 16.05
C LEU A 13 -14.35 -18.05 15.47
N LEU A 14 -13.67 -17.00 14.94
CA LEU A 14 -14.31 -15.81 14.40
C LEU A 14 -14.27 -15.74 12.86
N GLY A 15 -13.83 -16.80 12.23
CA GLY A 15 -13.68 -16.94 10.79
C GLY A 15 -12.46 -17.78 10.45
N SER A 16 -12.50 -18.48 9.35
CA SER A 16 -11.44 -19.40 8.93
C SER A 16 -10.61 -18.90 7.75
N GLU A 17 -10.92 -17.70 7.24
CA GLU A 17 -10.30 -17.13 6.06
C GLU A 17 -8.80 -16.87 6.27
N GLU A 18 -8.39 -16.49 7.48
CA GLU A 18 -6.99 -16.26 7.82
C GLU A 18 -6.17 -17.53 7.65
N GLU A 19 -6.70 -18.69 8.08
CA GLU A 19 -5.99 -19.96 8.02
C GLU A 19 -6.01 -20.58 6.63
N HIS A 20 -7.18 -20.55 5.98
CA HIS A 20 -7.37 -21.29 4.73
C HIS A 20 -7.10 -20.49 3.46
N ILE A 21 -7.11 -19.15 3.53
CA ILE A 21 -6.97 -18.28 2.35
C ILE A 21 -5.83 -17.29 2.52
N ILE A 22 -5.86 -16.47 3.59
CA ILE A 22 -4.96 -15.31 3.69
C ILE A 22 -3.53 -15.73 4.01
N ARG A 23 -3.33 -16.60 5.00
CA ARG A 23 -2.00 -17.09 5.37
C ARG A 23 -1.34 -17.88 4.23
N PRO A 24 -2.03 -18.80 3.54
CA PRO A 24 -1.47 -19.44 2.34
C PRO A 24 -1.05 -18.43 1.27
N ALA A 25 -1.87 -17.39 1.00
CA ALA A 25 -1.55 -16.37 0.02
C ALA A 25 -0.32 -15.52 0.41
N VAL A 26 -0.19 -15.18 1.71
CA VAL A 26 1.02 -14.49 2.24
C VAL A 26 2.26 -15.35 2.07
N ASN A 27 2.18 -16.64 2.38
CA ASN A 27 3.29 -17.58 2.23
C ASN A 27 3.68 -17.74 0.76
N GLU A 28 2.71 -17.89 -0.14
CA GLU A 28 2.97 -17.97 -1.58
C GLU A 28 3.63 -16.68 -2.11
N ALA A 29 3.19 -15.51 -1.66
CA ALA A 29 3.81 -14.25 -2.00
C ALA A 29 5.26 -14.19 -1.54
N TYR A 30 5.54 -14.62 -0.31
CA TYR A 30 6.90 -14.68 0.24
C TYR A 30 7.80 -15.63 -0.55
N GLU A 31 7.31 -16.83 -0.93
CA GLU A 31 8.03 -17.78 -1.78
C GLU A 31 8.37 -17.22 -3.15
N LYS A 32 7.52 -16.31 -3.68
CA LYS A 32 7.75 -15.58 -4.93
C LYS A 32 8.67 -14.37 -4.76
N GLY A 33 9.25 -14.14 -3.59
CA GLY A 33 10.16 -13.04 -3.32
C GLY A 33 9.47 -11.71 -2.95
N ILE A 34 8.16 -11.71 -2.71
CA ILE A 34 7.42 -10.56 -2.23
C ILE A 34 7.45 -10.61 -0.70
N LEU A 35 8.05 -9.59 -0.07
CA LEU A 35 8.16 -9.51 1.39
C LEU A 35 6.79 -9.16 2.02
N ALA A 36 5.87 -10.12 1.96
CA ALA A 36 4.55 -10.02 2.56
C ALA A 36 4.54 -10.63 3.96
N PHE A 37 3.91 -9.95 4.91
CA PHE A 37 3.80 -10.36 6.30
C PHE A 37 2.36 -10.25 6.78
N GLY A 38 1.96 -11.10 7.73
CA GLY A 38 0.60 -11.15 8.29
C GLY A 38 -0.01 -12.55 8.19
N PRO A 39 -1.34 -12.65 8.32
CA PRO A 39 -2.29 -11.60 8.61
C PRO A 39 -2.17 -11.03 10.03
N PHE A 40 -2.30 -9.72 10.20
CA PHE A 40 -2.27 -9.04 11.49
C PHE A 40 -3.67 -8.57 11.87
N ALA A 41 -4.04 -8.71 13.14
CA ALA A 41 -5.25 -8.11 13.68
C ALA A 41 -5.16 -6.57 13.58
N ALA A 42 -6.12 -5.95 12.89
CA ALA A 42 -6.00 -4.55 12.48
C ALA A 42 -5.92 -3.57 13.66
N ASP A 43 -6.72 -3.79 14.68
CA ASP A 43 -6.75 -2.98 15.90
C ASP A 43 -5.39 -2.95 16.61
N GLY A 44 -4.82 -4.12 16.91
CA GLY A 44 -3.52 -4.24 17.54
C GLY A 44 -2.38 -3.71 16.65
N PHE A 45 -2.45 -3.94 15.35
CA PHE A 45 -1.45 -3.47 14.38
C PHE A 45 -1.33 -1.95 14.35
N PHE A 46 -2.45 -1.24 14.32
CA PHE A 46 -2.44 0.22 14.36
C PHE A 46 -2.18 0.78 15.77
N ALA A 47 -2.78 0.19 16.80
CA ALA A 47 -2.60 0.65 18.18
C ALA A 47 -1.16 0.57 18.67
N SER A 48 -0.42 -0.47 18.26
CA SER A 48 0.99 -0.65 18.61
C SER A 48 1.96 0.18 17.77
N GLY A 49 1.49 0.80 16.69
CA GLY A 49 2.33 1.56 15.76
C GLY A 49 3.15 0.70 14.80
N HIS A 50 2.90 -0.60 14.71
CA HIS A 50 3.61 -1.53 13.82
C HIS A 50 3.52 -1.16 12.33
N TYR A 51 2.52 -0.37 11.93
CA TYR A 51 2.43 0.11 10.54
C TYR A 51 3.67 0.90 10.09
N ARG A 52 4.48 1.41 11.02
CA ARG A 52 5.71 2.16 10.73
C ARG A 52 6.88 1.26 10.31
N ASP A 53 6.78 -0.04 10.56
CA ASP A 53 7.81 -1.02 10.25
C ASP A 53 7.70 -1.55 8.81
N TYR A 54 6.69 -1.11 8.06
CA TYR A 54 6.36 -1.60 6.71
C TYR A 54 6.23 -0.46 5.71
N ASP A 55 6.61 -0.72 4.47
CA ASP A 55 6.49 0.24 3.35
C ASP A 55 5.03 0.44 2.90
N ALA A 56 4.19 -0.58 3.08
CA ALA A 56 2.79 -0.55 2.70
C ALA A 56 1.93 -1.46 3.59
N VAL A 57 0.67 -1.10 3.74
CA VAL A 57 -0.33 -1.89 4.47
C VAL A 57 -1.46 -2.26 3.51
N LEU A 58 -1.71 -3.56 3.34
CA LEU A 58 -2.86 -4.05 2.58
C LEU A 58 -4.02 -4.32 3.53
N ALA A 59 -5.09 -3.54 3.40
CA ALA A 59 -6.34 -3.71 4.13
C ALA A 59 -7.31 -4.58 3.34
N MET A 60 -8.17 -5.32 4.03
CA MET A 60 -9.12 -6.25 3.42
C MET A 60 -10.41 -5.57 2.96
N TYR A 61 -10.76 -4.45 3.53
CA TYR A 61 -11.95 -3.68 3.17
C TYR A 61 -11.75 -2.19 3.46
N HIS A 62 -12.62 -1.38 2.87
CA HIS A 62 -12.50 0.07 2.82
C HIS A 62 -12.23 0.71 4.19
N ASP A 63 -13.09 0.50 5.18
CA ASP A 63 -12.98 1.21 6.46
C ASP A 63 -11.79 0.74 7.31
N GLN A 64 -11.36 -0.51 7.14
CA GLN A 64 -10.18 -1.04 7.81
C GLN A 64 -8.90 -0.26 7.43
N GLY A 65 -8.83 0.19 6.20
CA GLY A 65 -7.71 0.99 5.70
C GLY A 65 -7.95 2.50 5.88
N LEU A 66 -9.11 3.01 5.46
CA LEU A 66 -9.33 4.44 5.39
C LEU A 66 -9.59 5.11 6.73
N THR A 67 -10.13 4.42 7.72
CA THR A 67 -10.30 4.98 9.06
C THR A 67 -8.96 5.36 9.70
N PRO A 68 -7.98 4.44 9.83
CA PRO A 68 -6.67 4.81 10.33
C PRO A 68 -5.92 5.76 9.39
N PHE A 69 -6.04 5.60 8.08
CA PHE A 69 -5.38 6.48 7.11
C PHE A 69 -5.80 7.93 7.29
N LYS A 70 -7.09 8.24 7.32
CA LYS A 70 -7.59 9.61 7.49
C LYS A 70 -7.27 10.20 8.86
N THR A 71 -7.14 9.36 9.87
CA THR A 71 -6.73 9.78 11.20
C THR A 71 -5.25 10.15 11.26
N LEU A 72 -4.40 9.39 10.56
CA LEU A 72 -2.95 9.57 10.57
C LEU A 72 -2.46 10.58 9.52
N SER A 73 -3.17 10.72 8.41
CA SER A 73 -2.78 11.55 7.26
C SER A 73 -3.99 12.30 6.70
N PRO A 74 -4.42 13.40 7.34
CA PRO A 74 -5.59 14.16 6.91
C PRO A 74 -5.43 14.76 5.51
N ASP A 75 -4.19 15.02 5.06
CA ASP A 75 -3.86 15.57 3.75
C ASP A 75 -3.50 14.48 2.71
N GLY A 76 -3.99 13.27 2.94
CA GLY A 76 -3.70 12.11 2.12
C GLY A 76 -4.14 12.26 0.67
N VAL A 77 -3.56 11.44 -0.19
CA VAL A 77 -3.85 11.42 -1.62
C VAL A 77 -4.30 10.02 -2.02
N ASN A 78 -5.39 9.95 -2.76
CA ASN A 78 -5.83 8.73 -3.39
C ASN A 78 -5.05 8.54 -4.71
N PHE A 79 -4.34 7.42 -4.83
CA PHE A 79 -3.66 6.99 -6.04
C PHE A 79 -4.30 5.72 -6.60
N THR A 80 -4.68 5.73 -7.86
CA THR A 80 -5.23 4.54 -8.52
C THR A 80 -4.10 3.78 -9.22
N ALA A 81 -3.77 2.62 -8.71
CA ALA A 81 -2.75 1.74 -9.29
C ALA A 81 -3.25 1.01 -10.55
N CYS A 82 -2.33 0.41 -11.30
CA CYS A 82 -2.60 -0.45 -12.46
C CYS A 82 -3.32 0.21 -13.64
N LEU A 83 -3.33 1.54 -13.73
CA LEU A 83 -3.81 2.25 -14.90
C LEU A 83 -2.67 2.56 -15.88
N GLY A 84 -2.99 2.65 -17.17
CA GLY A 84 -2.08 3.11 -18.21
C GLY A 84 -1.66 4.58 -18.07
N CYS A 85 -2.42 5.37 -17.32
CA CYS A 85 -2.11 6.75 -16.95
C CYS A 85 -1.92 6.87 -15.43
N VAL A 86 -1.28 7.95 -14.97
CA VAL A 86 -1.21 8.29 -13.55
C VAL A 86 -2.51 9.00 -13.17
N ARG A 87 -3.22 8.48 -12.17
CA ARG A 87 -4.41 9.09 -11.58
C ARG A 87 -4.22 9.26 -10.09
N THR A 88 -4.22 10.50 -9.66
CA THR A 88 -4.26 10.90 -8.26
C THR A 88 -5.48 11.77 -8.01
N SER A 89 -5.99 11.77 -6.80
CA SER A 89 -7.04 12.69 -6.36
C SER A 89 -6.90 13.00 -4.88
N PRO A 90 -7.37 14.18 -4.43
CA PRO A 90 -7.46 14.47 -3.00
C PRO A 90 -8.35 13.42 -2.31
N ASP A 91 -8.00 13.04 -1.10
CA ASP A 91 -8.82 12.16 -0.28
C ASP A 91 -9.60 12.95 0.77
N HIS A 92 -10.59 13.71 0.32
CA HIS A 92 -11.50 14.45 1.19
C HIS A 92 -12.96 14.21 0.80
N GLY A 93 -13.89 14.48 1.74
CA GLY A 93 -15.32 14.44 1.50
C GLY A 93 -15.79 15.61 0.63
N VAL A 94 -17.06 15.62 0.31
CA VAL A 94 -17.69 16.63 -0.57
C VAL A 94 -17.79 18.02 0.07
N ALA A 95 -17.73 18.12 1.41
CA ALA A 95 -17.66 19.38 2.17
C ALA A 95 -18.72 20.43 1.74
N PHE A 96 -19.97 19.99 1.53
CA PHE A 96 -21.07 20.87 1.13
C PHE A 96 -21.34 21.99 2.12
N ASP A 97 -21.04 21.76 3.39
CA ASP A 97 -21.21 22.71 4.50
C ASP A 97 -20.35 23.97 4.37
N ILE A 98 -19.21 23.89 3.68
CA ILE A 98 -18.30 25.03 3.43
C ILE A 98 -18.28 25.47 1.98
N ALA A 99 -19.13 24.90 1.10
CA ALA A 99 -19.17 25.24 -0.30
C ALA A 99 -19.49 26.73 -0.52
N GLY A 100 -18.72 27.43 -1.34
CA GLY A 100 -18.89 28.86 -1.62
C GLY A 100 -18.44 29.81 -0.52
N GLN A 101 -17.83 29.32 0.57
CA GLN A 101 -17.40 30.13 1.72
C GLN A 101 -15.90 30.49 1.69
N ASP A 102 -15.15 30.03 0.68
CA ASP A 102 -13.70 30.21 0.56
C ASP A 102 -12.90 29.71 1.78
N LYS A 103 -13.39 28.62 2.40
CA LYS A 103 -12.78 28.01 3.59
C LYS A 103 -12.08 26.67 3.32
N ALA A 104 -12.22 26.13 2.12
CA ALA A 104 -11.63 24.83 1.77
C ALA A 104 -10.10 24.92 1.79
N ASP A 105 -9.46 23.96 2.45
CA ASP A 105 -8.01 23.82 2.41
C ASP A 105 -7.58 23.16 1.08
N PRO A 106 -6.77 23.82 0.24
CA PRO A 106 -6.30 23.27 -1.02
C PRO A 106 -5.13 22.29 -0.87
N GLN A 107 -4.66 21.98 0.34
CA GLN A 107 -3.41 21.23 0.55
C GLN A 107 -3.48 19.82 -0.05
N SER A 108 -4.58 19.11 0.14
CA SER A 108 -4.77 17.76 -0.41
C SER A 108 -4.73 17.77 -1.96
N MET A 109 -5.29 18.80 -2.61
CA MET A 109 -5.20 18.96 -4.07
C MET A 109 -3.77 19.23 -4.53
N ARG A 110 -3.04 20.09 -3.81
CA ARG A 110 -1.61 20.36 -4.10
C ARG A 110 -0.79 19.08 -3.99
N ASN A 111 -0.99 18.32 -2.92
CA ASN A 111 -0.32 17.04 -2.69
C ASN A 111 -0.63 16.05 -3.82
N ALA A 112 -1.88 15.98 -4.29
CA ALA A 112 -2.27 15.13 -5.42
C ALA A 112 -1.55 15.51 -6.72
N ILE A 113 -1.39 16.80 -7.02
CA ILE A 113 -0.67 17.29 -8.21
C ILE A 113 0.82 16.95 -8.11
N TYR A 114 1.45 17.20 -6.96
CA TYR A 114 2.87 16.89 -6.76
C TYR A 114 3.12 15.39 -6.87
N LEU A 115 2.30 14.57 -6.19
CA LEU A 115 2.43 13.11 -6.26
C LEU A 115 2.28 12.60 -7.71
N ALA A 116 1.34 13.13 -8.49
CA ALA A 116 1.20 12.74 -9.90
C ALA A 116 2.49 13.01 -10.69
N THR A 117 3.11 14.17 -10.47
CA THR A 117 4.37 14.56 -11.11
C THR A 117 5.50 13.63 -10.70
N ASP A 118 5.63 13.34 -9.41
CA ASP A 118 6.67 12.45 -8.88
C ASP A 118 6.53 11.04 -9.43
N ILE A 119 5.30 10.50 -9.49
CA ILE A 119 5.04 9.16 -10.05
C ILE A 119 5.44 9.11 -11.53
N VAL A 120 5.10 10.15 -12.33
CA VAL A 120 5.49 10.19 -13.75
C VAL A 120 7.00 10.20 -13.89
N ASN A 121 7.68 11.04 -13.12
CA ASN A 121 9.14 11.14 -13.16
C ASN A 121 9.82 9.84 -12.71
N ASN A 122 9.34 9.23 -11.63
CA ASN A 122 9.85 7.98 -11.12
C ASN A 122 9.64 6.81 -12.12
N ARG A 123 8.47 6.76 -12.79
CA ARG A 123 8.22 5.76 -13.84
C ARG A 123 9.17 5.93 -15.02
N ARG A 124 9.48 7.17 -15.43
CA ARG A 124 10.44 7.47 -16.52
C ARG A 124 11.86 7.06 -16.12
N ALA A 125 12.30 7.48 -14.94
CA ALA A 125 13.62 7.11 -14.42
C ALA A 125 13.77 5.57 -14.29
N TRP A 126 12.75 4.89 -13.78
CA TRP A 126 12.76 3.43 -13.70
C TRP A 126 12.85 2.77 -15.07
N ALA A 127 12.10 3.24 -16.05
CA ALA A 127 12.16 2.73 -17.42
C ALA A 127 13.54 2.94 -18.05
N GLU A 128 14.17 4.09 -17.79
CA GLU A 128 15.53 4.38 -18.26
C GLU A 128 16.56 3.44 -17.59
N TRP A 129 16.53 3.31 -16.27
CA TRP A 129 17.48 2.46 -15.53
C TRP A 129 17.34 0.97 -15.87
N THR A 130 16.12 0.52 -16.15
CA THR A 130 15.86 -0.88 -16.49
C THR A 130 16.02 -1.21 -17.97
N SER A 131 16.11 -0.22 -18.84
CA SER A 131 16.31 -0.41 -20.29
C SER A 131 17.67 -1.00 -20.63
N ASN A 132 18.70 -0.71 -19.82
CA ASN A 132 20.05 -1.25 -19.98
C ASN A 132 20.61 -1.66 -18.61
N PRO A 133 20.10 -2.73 -17.99
CA PRO A 133 20.58 -3.20 -16.71
C PRO A 133 22.03 -3.62 -16.81
N LEU A 134 22.84 -3.28 -15.80
CA LEU A 134 24.20 -3.80 -15.70
C LEU A 134 24.15 -5.34 -15.77
N PRO A 135 25.03 -5.97 -16.56
CA PRO A 135 25.10 -7.43 -16.58
C PRO A 135 25.27 -7.94 -15.15
N HIS A 136 24.39 -8.83 -14.74
CA HIS A 136 24.55 -9.50 -13.46
C HIS A 136 25.91 -10.17 -13.46
N ALA A 137 26.83 -9.74 -12.59
CA ALA A 137 27.98 -10.55 -12.28
C ALA A 137 27.45 -11.93 -11.92
N GLU A 138 27.91 -12.97 -12.64
CA GLU A 138 27.51 -14.36 -12.35
C GLU A 138 27.71 -14.58 -10.86
N ARG A 139 26.59 -14.54 -10.10
CA ARG A 139 26.64 -14.90 -8.69
C ARG A 139 26.92 -16.39 -8.66
N GLU A 140 28.09 -16.75 -8.19
CA GLU A 140 28.46 -18.13 -7.92
C GLU A 140 27.29 -18.80 -7.19
N ARG A 141 26.93 -19.97 -7.66
CA ARG A 141 25.77 -20.76 -7.23
C ARG A 141 25.71 -20.88 -5.71
N GLY A 142 24.80 -20.16 -5.11
CA GLY A 142 24.57 -20.18 -3.64
C GLY A 142 23.71 -19.04 -3.11
N GLY A 143 23.45 -17.98 -3.86
CA GLY A 143 22.59 -16.87 -3.44
C GLY A 143 21.19 -16.98 -4.03
N ARG A 144 20.16 -16.83 -3.21
CA ARG A 144 18.77 -16.69 -3.67
C ARG A 144 18.69 -15.49 -4.62
N ASP A 145 18.08 -15.69 -5.77
CA ASP A 145 17.79 -14.62 -6.72
C ASP A 145 16.80 -13.64 -6.08
N LEU A 146 17.30 -12.50 -5.60
CA LEU A 146 16.53 -11.40 -5.07
C LEU A 146 16.20 -10.39 -6.17
N SER A 147 15.77 -10.84 -7.32
CA SER A 147 15.17 -9.96 -8.32
C SER A 147 13.80 -9.49 -7.85
N VAL A 148 13.80 -8.58 -6.88
CA VAL A 148 12.59 -7.93 -6.38
C VAL A 148 12.08 -7.00 -7.47
N LYS A 149 11.04 -7.38 -8.18
CA LYS A 149 10.20 -6.43 -8.90
C LYS A 149 9.44 -5.63 -7.85
N LEU A 150 10.00 -4.50 -7.45
CA LEU A 150 9.31 -3.50 -6.64
C LEU A 150 8.13 -2.94 -7.45
N SER A 151 6.98 -3.59 -7.35
CA SER A 151 5.72 -2.95 -7.68
C SER A 151 5.29 -2.16 -6.44
N LEU A 152 5.60 -0.86 -6.43
CA LEU A 152 5.08 0.08 -5.45
C LEU A 152 3.56 0.14 -5.60
N ILE A 153 2.85 -0.58 -4.75
CA ILE A 153 1.42 -0.38 -4.53
C ILE A 153 1.31 0.62 -3.38
N HIS A 154 1.00 1.87 -3.71
CA HIS A 154 0.60 2.87 -2.74
C HIS A 154 -0.91 2.91 -2.73
N ILE A 155 -1.51 2.75 -1.57
CA ILE A 155 -2.94 3.02 -1.32
C ILE A 155 -3.11 4.50 -1.01
#